data_0f6248ce6a425def1a8ad9d0da1daeb6
#
_entry.id   0f6248ce6a425def1a8ad9d0da1daeb6
#
_cell.length_a   1.000
_cell.length_b   1.000
_cell.length_c   1.000
_cell.angle_alpha   90.00
_cell.angle_beta   90.00
_cell.angle_gamma   90.00
#
_symmetry.space_group_name_H-M   'P 1'
#
loop_
_entity.id
_entity.type
_entity.pdbx_description
1 polymer ?
#
loop_
_entity_poly.entity_id
_entity_poly.type
_entity_poly.pdbx_seq_one_letter_code
_entity_poly.pdbx_strand_id
1 'polypeptide(L)'
;MISTNQFRNGSAIRVDGKRFTILFFQHVKPGKGGAFVRTRLRNIDSGAIVEKTFRAGEKLENVRTESRQMTYLYRDGDLIYFMDSDTYEQVPVPAEVVGEAAGYIVEGGTVGVLSADGEVVSVEPPPHVDLEVSETDPGLKGDTATGGNKPATLETGVVVQVPLFVNVGDRVRVDTRSNEYLTRV
;
A
#
# COMPACT_ATOMS: atom_id res chain seq x y z
N MET A 1 -21.40 -7.70 -14.20
CA MET A 1 -21.50 -6.43 -14.96
C MET A 1 -21.97 -5.34 -14.02
N ILE A 2 -21.33 -4.18 -14.03
CA ILE A 2 -21.70 -2.98 -13.29
C ILE A 2 -22.00 -1.86 -14.27
N SER A 3 -23.10 -1.14 -14.07
CA SER A 3 -23.41 0.06 -14.86
C SER A 3 -22.70 1.28 -14.27
N THR A 4 -22.36 2.25 -15.11
CA THR A 4 -21.81 3.55 -14.65
C THR A 4 -22.71 4.26 -13.64
N ASN A 5 -24.02 3.99 -13.65
CA ASN A 5 -24.95 4.52 -12.67
C ASN A 5 -24.81 3.91 -11.27
N GLN A 6 -24.10 2.78 -11.17
CA GLN A 6 -23.83 2.04 -9.94
C GLN A 6 -22.41 2.24 -9.44
N PHE A 7 -21.62 3.10 -10.07
CA PHE A 7 -20.25 3.38 -9.66
C PHE A 7 -20.18 3.90 -8.24
N ARG A 8 -19.17 3.43 -7.53
CA ARG A 8 -18.76 3.92 -6.20
C ARG A 8 -17.25 4.05 -6.17
N ASN A 9 -16.74 4.97 -5.39
CA ASN A 9 -15.31 5.03 -5.12
C ASN A 9 -14.86 3.73 -4.44
N GLY A 10 -13.80 3.14 -4.95
CA GLY A 10 -13.31 1.82 -4.51
C GLY A 10 -13.88 0.62 -5.27
N SER A 11 -14.92 0.80 -6.12
CA SER A 11 -15.38 -0.25 -7.02
C SER A 11 -14.29 -0.62 -8.02
N ALA A 12 -14.18 -1.90 -8.35
CA ALA A 12 -13.21 -2.39 -9.32
C ALA A 12 -13.90 -2.86 -10.60
N ILE A 13 -13.35 -2.45 -11.74
CA ILE A 13 -13.87 -2.71 -13.08
C ILE A 13 -12.77 -3.19 -14.03
N ARG A 14 -13.16 -3.93 -15.06
CA ARG A 14 -12.28 -4.31 -16.15
C ARG A 14 -12.55 -3.46 -17.38
N VAL A 15 -11.50 -2.87 -17.92
CA VAL A 15 -11.55 -2.01 -19.12
C VAL A 15 -10.40 -2.42 -20.03
N ASP A 16 -10.72 -2.77 -21.28
CA ASP A 16 -9.72 -3.21 -22.28
C ASP A 16 -8.78 -4.32 -21.74
N GLY A 17 -9.33 -5.27 -21.01
CA GLY A 17 -8.59 -6.39 -20.39
C GLY A 17 -7.78 -6.07 -19.13
N LYS A 18 -7.72 -4.79 -18.72
CA LYS A 18 -6.99 -4.34 -17.53
C LYS A 18 -7.95 -4.09 -16.37
N ARG A 19 -7.46 -4.31 -15.15
CA ARG A 19 -8.21 -4.13 -13.89
C ARG A 19 -7.96 -2.74 -13.32
N PHE A 20 -9.03 -2.04 -12.95
CA PHE A 20 -8.96 -0.69 -12.39
C PHE A 20 -9.83 -0.53 -11.15
N THR A 21 -9.36 0.24 -10.18
CA THR A 21 -10.16 0.75 -9.07
C THR A 21 -10.62 2.17 -9.41
N ILE A 22 -11.90 2.46 -9.17
CA ILE A 22 -12.46 3.79 -9.36
C ILE A 22 -12.06 4.66 -8.16
N LEU A 23 -11.23 5.66 -8.40
CA LEU A 23 -10.82 6.64 -7.38
C LEU A 23 -11.82 7.78 -7.25
N PHE A 24 -12.36 8.19 -8.38
CA PHE A 24 -13.32 9.30 -8.48
C PHE A 24 -14.17 9.15 -9.72
N PHE A 25 -15.42 9.59 -9.65
CA PHE A 25 -16.33 9.65 -10.80
C PHE A 25 -17.28 10.86 -10.68
N GLN A 26 -17.68 11.38 -11.82
CA GLN A 26 -18.61 12.50 -11.91
C GLN A 26 -19.56 12.29 -13.09
N HIS A 27 -20.87 12.32 -12.81
CA HIS A 27 -21.90 12.32 -13.84
C HIS A 27 -22.03 13.72 -14.43
N VAL A 28 -21.95 13.82 -15.75
CA VAL A 28 -22.09 15.07 -16.49
C VAL A 28 -23.27 14.96 -17.46
N LYS A 29 -24.20 15.88 -17.33
CA LYS A 29 -25.34 16.03 -18.26
C LYS A 29 -25.17 17.34 -19.02
N PRO A 30 -24.57 17.36 -20.23
CA PRO A 30 -24.40 18.56 -21.00
C PRO A 30 -25.77 19.03 -21.53
N GLY A 31 -25.91 20.31 -21.77
CA GLY A 31 -27.14 20.89 -22.37
C GLY A 31 -27.40 20.42 -23.80
N LYS A 32 -26.35 20.02 -24.52
CA LYS A 32 -26.41 19.38 -25.85
C LYS A 32 -25.49 18.16 -25.84
N GLY A 33 -25.98 17.03 -26.33
CA GLY A 33 -25.21 15.76 -26.38
C GLY A 33 -25.63 14.74 -25.33
N GLY A 34 -25.08 13.54 -25.39
CA GLY A 34 -25.36 12.46 -24.46
C GLY A 34 -24.70 12.65 -23.09
N ALA A 35 -25.37 12.22 -22.03
CA ALA A 35 -24.79 12.20 -20.70
C ALA A 35 -23.60 11.24 -20.64
N PHE A 36 -22.57 11.60 -19.88
CA PHE A 36 -21.37 10.80 -19.70
C PHE A 36 -20.89 10.82 -18.25
N VAL A 37 -19.98 9.89 -17.92
CA VAL A 37 -19.36 9.77 -16.61
C VAL A 37 -17.85 9.92 -16.78
N ARG A 38 -17.28 10.95 -16.18
CA ARG A 38 -15.84 11.16 -16.13
C ARG A 38 -15.28 10.42 -14.91
N THR A 39 -14.21 9.66 -15.09
CA THR A 39 -13.62 8.86 -14.03
C THR A 39 -12.11 9.06 -13.93
N ARG A 40 -11.58 8.93 -12.70
CA ARG A 40 -10.17 8.66 -12.42
C ARG A 40 -10.03 7.23 -11.93
N LEU A 41 -9.20 6.48 -12.62
CA LEU A 41 -9.01 5.06 -12.41
C LEU A 41 -7.56 4.79 -12.02
N ARG A 42 -7.35 3.91 -11.04
CA ARG A 42 -6.03 3.36 -10.73
C ARG A 42 -5.96 1.95 -11.29
N ASN A 43 -4.98 1.69 -12.12
CA ASN A 43 -4.68 0.32 -12.55
C ASN A 43 -4.25 -0.51 -11.33
N ILE A 44 -4.93 -1.62 -11.09
CA ILE A 44 -4.69 -2.47 -9.91
C ILE A 44 -3.31 -3.15 -10.00
N ASP A 45 -2.89 -3.52 -11.20
CA ASP A 45 -1.65 -4.27 -11.42
C ASP A 45 -0.41 -3.37 -11.45
N SER A 46 -0.50 -2.18 -12.05
CA SER A 46 0.63 -1.26 -12.23
C SER A 46 0.62 -0.04 -11.30
N GLY A 47 -0.49 0.24 -10.64
CA GLY A 47 -0.68 1.44 -9.81
C GLY A 47 -0.86 2.75 -10.60
N ALA A 48 -0.75 2.72 -11.92
CA ALA A 48 -0.88 3.91 -12.77
C ALA A 48 -2.28 4.51 -12.69
N ILE A 49 -2.36 5.83 -12.63
CA ILE A 49 -3.63 6.57 -12.61
C ILE A 49 -3.92 7.11 -14.01
N VAL A 50 -5.12 6.84 -14.50
CA VAL A 50 -5.60 7.31 -15.79
C VAL A 50 -6.99 7.95 -15.65
N GLU A 51 -7.30 8.88 -16.54
CA GLU A 51 -8.64 9.42 -16.66
C GLU A 51 -9.34 8.76 -17.86
N LYS A 52 -10.60 8.35 -17.66
CA LYS A 52 -11.42 7.76 -18.71
C LYS A 52 -12.86 8.23 -18.58
N THR A 53 -13.49 8.44 -19.72
CA THR A 53 -14.89 8.85 -19.81
C THR A 53 -15.71 7.72 -20.40
N PHE A 54 -16.82 7.40 -19.75
CA PHE A 54 -17.77 6.39 -20.17
C PHE A 54 -19.11 7.04 -20.52
N ARG A 55 -19.93 6.38 -21.35
CA ARG A 55 -21.29 6.81 -21.59
C ARG A 55 -22.15 6.56 -20.35
N ALA A 56 -23.11 7.42 -20.07
CA ALA A 56 -24.07 7.17 -19.01
C ALA A 56 -24.84 5.87 -19.29
N GLY A 57 -24.93 4.99 -18.28
CA GLY A 57 -25.57 3.70 -18.40
C GLY A 57 -24.72 2.59 -19.06
N GLU A 58 -23.50 2.89 -19.46
CA GLU A 58 -22.57 1.88 -20.01
C GLU A 58 -22.32 0.77 -18.97
N LYS A 59 -22.31 -0.48 -19.44
CA LYS A 59 -22.05 -1.65 -18.59
C LYS A 59 -20.63 -2.12 -18.77
N LEU A 60 -19.95 -2.33 -17.64
CA LEU A 60 -18.56 -2.81 -17.57
C LEU A 60 -18.50 -4.10 -16.76
N GLU A 61 -17.47 -4.89 -17.01
CA GLU A 61 -17.18 -6.07 -16.21
C GLU A 61 -16.76 -5.65 -14.80
N ASN A 62 -17.40 -6.24 -13.79
CA ASN A 62 -17.05 -6.03 -12.39
C ASN A 62 -15.90 -6.95 -11.99
N VAL A 63 -14.87 -6.41 -11.36
CA VAL A 63 -13.76 -7.16 -10.78
C VAL A 63 -14.08 -7.40 -9.30
N ARG A 64 -14.04 -8.66 -8.88
CA ARG A 64 -14.22 -9.01 -7.47
C ARG A 64 -12.93 -8.75 -6.71
N THR A 65 -12.99 -7.87 -5.73
CA THR A 65 -11.87 -7.58 -4.83
C THR A 65 -12.19 -8.07 -3.41
N GLU A 66 -11.19 -8.64 -2.75
CA GLU A 66 -11.26 -9.05 -1.35
C GLU A 66 -10.05 -8.49 -0.62
N SER A 67 -10.30 -7.92 0.56
CA SER A 67 -9.25 -7.47 1.47
C SER A 67 -9.25 -8.38 2.70
N ARG A 68 -8.09 -8.94 3.04
CA ARG A 68 -7.91 -9.83 4.19
C ARG A 68 -6.72 -9.41 5.02
N GLN A 69 -6.81 -9.64 6.33
CA GLN A 69 -5.66 -9.53 7.22
C GLN A 69 -4.88 -10.83 7.19
N MET A 70 -3.58 -10.74 6.97
CA MET A 70 -2.67 -11.89 6.95
C MET A 70 -1.46 -11.64 7.83
N THR A 71 -0.81 -12.70 8.25
CA THR A 71 0.44 -12.66 9.03
C THR A 71 1.62 -12.98 8.11
N TYR A 72 2.65 -12.14 8.15
CA TYR A 72 3.91 -12.42 7.47
C TYR A 72 4.63 -13.56 8.16
N LEU A 73 4.99 -14.60 7.42
CA LEU A 73 5.68 -15.77 7.95
C LEU A 73 7.18 -15.72 7.68
N TYR A 74 7.58 -15.80 6.42
CA TYR A 74 8.97 -15.82 6.00
C TYR A 74 9.11 -15.49 4.51
N ARG A 75 10.34 -15.25 4.10
CA ARG A 75 10.72 -15.08 2.70
C ARG A 75 11.57 -16.23 2.22
N ASP A 76 11.28 -16.73 1.04
CA ASP A 76 12.08 -17.72 0.32
C ASP A 76 12.35 -17.22 -1.10
N GLY A 77 13.57 -16.73 -1.35
CA GLY A 77 13.95 -16.15 -2.63
C GLY A 77 13.05 -14.97 -3.03
N ASP A 78 12.35 -15.11 -4.14
CA ASP A 78 11.46 -14.10 -4.69
C ASP A 78 9.99 -14.23 -4.20
N LEU A 79 9.74 -15.17 -3.29
CA LEU A 79 8.42 -15.37 -2.70
C LEU A 79 8.41 -14.97 -1.22
N ILE A 80 7.34 -14.28 -0.83
CA ILE A 80 7.06 -13.93 0.55
C ILE A 80 5.77 -14.64 0.96
N TYR A 81 5.83 -15.38 2.06
CA TYR A 81 4.72 -16.21 2.52
C TYR A 81 3.93 -15.52 3.60
N PHE A 82 2.63 -15.43 3.39
CA PHE A 82 1.66 -14.91 4.34
C PHE A 82 0.68 -15.99 4.74
N MET A 83 0.19 -15.93 5.97
CA MET A 83 -0.84 -16.83 6.48
C MET A 83 -2.13 -16.06 6.69
N ASP A 84 -3.21 -16.56 6.10
CA ASP A 84 -4.56 -16.05 6.35
C ASP A 84 -4.93 -16.26 7.83
N SER A 85 -5.34 -15.20 8.50
CA SER A 85 -5.62 -15.22 9.93
C SER A 85 -6.88 -16.05 10.28
N ASP A 86 -7.77 -16.26 9.32
CA ASP A 86 -9.03 -16.99 9.52
C ASP A 86 -8.92 -18.46 9.11
N THR A 87 -8.28 -18.73 7.96
CA THR A 87 -8.21 -20.08 7.39
C THR A 87 -6.90 -20.80 7.70
N TYR A 88 -5.88 -20.07 8.18
CA TYR A 88 -4.50 -20.56 8.39
C TYR A 88 -3.80 -21.08 7.13
N GLU A 89 -4.37 -20.77 5.98
CA GLU A 89 -3.76 -21.11 4.69
C GLU A 89 -2.55 -20.21 4.41
N GLN A 90 -1.46 -20.82 3.93
CA GLN A 90 -0.26 -20.10 3.54
C GLN A 90 -0.34 -19.70 2.07
N VAL A 91 -0.13 -18.42 1.79
CA VAL A 91 -0.21 -17.84 0.45
C VAL A 91 1.15 -17.28 0.06
N PRO A 92 1.78 -17.83 -1.01
CA PRO A 92 2.99 -17.25 -1.57
C PRO A 92 2.65 -16.01 -2.39
N VAL A 93 3.35 -14.91 -2.15
CA VAL A 93 3.20 -13.66 -2.89
C VAL A 93 4.55 -13.27 -3.48
N PRO A 94 4.64 -12.98 -4.77
CA PRO A 94 5.88 -12.50 -5.37
C PRO A 94 6.38 -11.24 -4.65
N ALA A 95 7.68 -11.16 -4.39
CA ALA A 95 8.31 -10.00 -3.73
C ALA A 95 8.05 -8.70 -4.50
N GLU A 96 7.92 -8.77 -5.81
CA GLU A 96 7.55 -7.66 -6.69
C GLU A 96 6.16 -7.09 -6.36
N VAL A 97 5.19 -7.95 -6.03
CA VAL A 97 3.83 -7.54 -5.63
C VAL A 97 3.84 -6.91 -4.23
N VAL A 98 4.63 -7.45 -3.30
CA VAL A 98 4.78 -6.88 -1.96
C VAL A 98 5.44 -5.51 -2.02
N GLY A 99 6.45 -5.35 -2.88
CA GLY A 99 7.12 -4.08 -3.15
C GLY A 99 7.70 -3.44 -1.89
N GLU A 100 7.48 -2.14 -1.75
CA GLU A 100 8.00 -1.34 -0.63
C GLU A 100 7.45 -1.76 0.74
N ALA A 101 6.30 -2.42 0.79
CA ALA A 101 5.74 -2.93 2.04
C ALA A 101 6.69 -3.89 2.76
N ALA A 102 7.54 -4.61 2.03
CA ALA A 102 8.53 -5.51 2.60
C ALA A 102 9.51 -4.83 3.58
N GLY A 103 9.75 -3.53 3.39
CA GLY A 103 10.59 -2.72 4.28
C GLY A 103 9.95 -2.35 5.62
N TYR A 104 8.67 -2.64 5.81
CA TYR A 104 7.91 -2.27 7.01
C TYR A 104 7.28 -3.45 7.73
N ILE A 105 7.59 -4.67 7.32
CA ILE A 105 7.03 -5.89 7.91
C ILE A 105 8.14 -6.77 8.47
N VAL A 106 7.87 -7.36 9.63
CA VAL A 106 8.74 -8.35 10.28
C VAL A 106 7.96 -9.65 10.47
N GLU A 107 8.66 -10.75 10.66
CA GLU A 107 8.04 -12.05 10.92
C GLU A 107 7.02 -11.97 12.06
N GLY A 108 5.84 -12.54 11.84
CA GLY A 108 4.72 -12.46 12.76
C GLY A 108 3.90 -11.18 12.70
N GLY A 109 4.34 -10.18 11.91
CA GLY A 109 3.59 -8.93 11.71
C GLY A 109 2.34 -9.12 10.85
N THR A 110 1.33 -8.29 11.11
CA THR A 110 0.06 -8.32 10.38
C THR A 110 0.09 -7.32 9.22
N VAL A 111 -0.45 -7.74 8.08
CA VAL A 111 -0.58 -6.92 6.86
C VAL A 111 -1.97 -7.01 6.29
N GLY A 112 -2.39 -5.99 5.53
CA GLY A 112 -3.57 -6.05 4.67
C GLY A 112 -3.19 -6.60 3.30
N VAL A 113 -3.88 -7.63 2.85
CA VAL A 113 -3.68 -8.24 1.52
C VAL A 113 -4.92 -8.00 0.67
N LEU A 114 -4.74 -7.35 -0.47
CA LEU A 114 -5.79 -7.14 -1.46
C LEU A 114 -5.66 -8.16 -2.58
N SER A 115 -6.74 -8.88 -2.85
CA SER A 115 -6.86 -9.78 -4.00
C SER A 115 -7.89 -9.25 -4.99
N ALA A 116 -7.64 -9.48 -6.27
CA ALA A 116 -8.57 -9.19 -7.36
C ALA A 116 -8.75 -10.45 -8.20
N ASP A 117 -9.99 -10.91 -8.34
CA ASP A 117 -10.35 -12.17 -8.99
C ASP A 117 -9.56 -13.39 -8.48
N GLY A 118 -9.30 -13.41 -7.15
CA GLY A 118 -8.57 -14.49 -6.47
C GLY A 118 -7.03 -14.39 -6.52
N GLU A 119 -6.48 -13.39 -7.18
CA GLU A 119 -5.04 -13.15 -7.28
C GLU A 119 -4.62 -12.00 -6.37
N VAL A 120 -3.56 -12.17 -5.58
CA VAL A 120 -3.02 -11.09 -4.74
C VAL A 120 -2.41 -10.01 -5.62
N VAL A 121 -2.87 -8.77 -5.45
CA VAL A 121 -2.44 -7.63 -6.26
C VAL A 121 -1.70 -6.56 -5.46
N SER A 122 -1.90 -6.51 -4.15
CA SER A 122 -1.14 -5.62 -3.28
C SER A 122 -1.09 -6.11 -1.84
N VAL A 123 -0.04 -5.69 -1.13
CA VAL A 123 0.14 -5.91 0.30
C VAL A 123 0.39 -4.55 0.94
N GLU A 124 -0.37 -4.23 1.97
CA GLU A 124 -0.26 -2.97 2.70
C GLU A 124 0.19 -3.23 4.14
N PRO A 125 1.28 -2.59 4.60
CA PRO A 125 1.68 -2.66 6.00
C PRO A 125 0.69 -1.85 6.86
N PRO A 126 0.70 -2.05 8.19
CA PRO A 126 -0.02 -1.17 9.10
C PRO A 126 0.40 0.30 8.90
N PRO A 127 -0.44 1.28 9.25
CA PRO A 127 -0.08 2.70 9.13
C PRO A 127 1.18 3.08 9.90
N HIS A 128 1.45 2.38 10.99
CA HIS A 128 2.62 2.56 11.86
C HIS A 128 3.24 1.22 12.19
N VAL A 129 4.56 1.17 12.21
CA VAL A 129 5.33 -0.01 12.62
C VAL A 129 6.43 0.37 13.59
N ASP A 130 6.71 -0.53 14.53
CA ASP A 130 7.79 -0.38 15.50
C ASP A 130 8.95 -1.28 15.06
N LEU A 131 10.06 -0.65 14.67
CA LEU A 131 11.25 -1.35 14.14
C LEU A 131 12.49 -0.97 14.95
N GLU A 132 13.40 -1.94 15.10
CA GLU A 132 14.68 -1.73 15.78
C GLU A 132 15.68 -1.04 14.86
N VAL A 133 16.44 -0.10 15.41
CA VAL A 133 17.54 0.55 14.71
C VAL A 133 18.73 -0.41 14.68
N SER A 134 19.11 -0.84 13.48
CA SER A 134 20.26 -1.74 13.27
C SER A 134 21.57 -0.98 13.08
N GLU A 135 21.52 0.22 12.50
CA GLU A 135 22.70 1.04 12.23
C GLU A 135 22.34 2.53 12.26
N THR A 136 23.12 3.33 12.94
CA THR A 136 23.04 4.79 12.92
C THR A 136 24.35 5.39 13.42
N ASP A 137 24.66 6.60 13.00
CA ASP A 137 25.80 7.34 13.51
C ASP A 137 25.58 7.81 14.96
N PRO A 138 26.63 7.90 15.78
CA PRO A 138 26.50 8.50 17.10
C PRO A 138 26.15 9.97 16.94
N GLY A 139 25.16 10.43 17.72
CA GLY A 139 24.84 11.86 17.82
C GLY A 139 25.95 12.59 18.57
N LEU A 140 26.77 13.39 17.87
CA LEU A 140 27.81 14.19 18.50
C LEU A 140 27.22 15.38 19.25
N LYS A 141 27.62 15.56 20.51
CA LYS A 141 27.33 16.77 21.27
C LYS A 141 28.00 17.97 20.57
N GLY A 142 27.22 18.90 20.06
CA GLY A 142 27.73 20.12 19.44
C GLY A 142 27.25 20.35 18.00
N ASP A 143 26.70 19.37 17.34
CA ASP A 143 26.06 19.54 16.05
C ASP A 143 24.66 20.12 16.22
N THR A 144 24.61 21.46 16.24
CA THR A 144 23.44 22.31 16.23
C THR A 144 22.64 22.39 17.54
N ALA A 145 22.52 23.59 18.04
CA ALA A 145 21.66 23.98 19.17
C ALA A 145 20.15 23.83 18.91
N THR A 146 19.76 23.31 17.75
CA THR A 146 18.38 23.14 17.32
C THR A 146 18.22 21.81 16.57
N GLY A 147 17.88 20.73 17.28
CA GLY A 147 17.21 19.54 16.81
C GLY A 147 17.56 19.04 15.42
N GLY A 148 18.81 18.62 15.17
CA GLY A 148 19.20 17.97 13.93
C GLY A 148 18.68 16.53 13.84
N ASN A 149 18.52 16.02 12.63
CA ASN A 149 18.23 14.62 12.34
C ASN A 149 19.44 13.94 11.74
N LYS A 150 19.47 12.62 11.87
CA LYS A 150 20.47 11.75 11.26
C LYS A 150 19.81 10.54 10.61
N PRO A 151 20.43 9.92 9.59
CA PRO A 151 19.91 8.68 9.02
C PRO A 151 20.08 7.52 10.00
N ALA A 152 19.07 6.66 10.09
CA ALA A 152 19.12 5.39 10.79
C ALA A 152 18.62 4.28 9.87
N THR A 153 19.36 3.18 9.79
CA THR A 153 18.94 1.96 9.11
C THR A 153 18.22 1.08 10.11
N LEU A 154 17.01 0.66 9.75
CA LEU A 154 16.19 -0.22 10.58
C LEU A 154 16.45 -1.69 10.26
N GLU A 155 15.97 -2.59 11.12
CA GLU A 155 16.15 -4.05 11.00
C GLU A 155 15.68 -4.63 9.65
N THR A 156 14.75 -3.97 8.97
CA THR A 156 14.25 -4.37 7.64
C THR A 156 15.06 -3.79 6.48
N GLY A 157 16.06 -2.97 6.73
CA GLY A 157 16.89 -2.30 5.73
C GLY A 157 16.38 -0.92 5.31
N VAL A 158 15.21 -0.49 5.76
CA VAL A 158 14.68 0.85 5.50
C VAL A 158 15.49 1.90 6.24
N VAL A 159 15.77 3.02 5.59
CA VAL A 159 16.45 4.18 6.18
C VAL A 159 15.44 5.27 6.49
N VAL A 160 15.45 5.77 7.71
CA VAL A 160 14.62 6.88 8.17
C VAL A 160 15.46 7.97 8.82
N GLN A 161 14.99 9.21 8.75
CA GLN A 161 15.59 10.33 9.47
C GLN A 161 15.07 10.32 10.91
N VAL A 162 15.99 10.23 11.87
CA VAL A 162 15.68 10.16 13.30
C VAL A 162 16.37 11.30 14.07
N PRO A 163 15.85 11.70 15.23
CA PRO A 163 16.54 12.63 16.11
C PRO A 163 17.92 12.13 16.53
N LEU A 164 18.84 13.03 16.85
CA LEU A 164 20.24 12.71 17.22
C LEU A 164 20.37 11.79 18.43
N PHE A 165 19.37 11.77 19.33
CA PHE A 165 19.39 10.95 20.55
C PHE A 165 19.09 9.47 20.31
N VAL A 166 18.63 9.10 19.13
CA VAL A 166 18.34 7.70 18.79
C VAL A 166 19.64 6.93 18.58
N ASN A 167 19.73 5.75 19.19
CA ASN A 167 20.90 4.88 19.13
C ASN A 167 20.57 3.53 18.50
N VAL A 168 21.61 2.79 18.12
CA VAL A 168 21.49 1.38 17.72
C VAL A 168 20.85 0.59 18.86
N GLY A 169 19.88 -0.28 18.51
CA GLY A 169 19.11 -1.08 19.46
C GLY A 169 17.83 -0.40 19.97
N ASP A 170 17.67 0.89 19.75
CA ASP A 170 16.40 1.56 20.05
C ASP A 170 15.31 1.10 19.11
N ARG A 171 14.08 0.98 19.62
CA ARG A 171 12.90 0.76 18.79
C ARG A 171 12.24 2.08 18.48
N VAL A 172 11.93 2.29 17.22
CA VAL A 172 11.31 3.52 16.73
C VAL A 172 10.01 3.22 16.01
N ARG A 173 9.04 4.07 16.22
CA ARG A 173 7.78 4.03 15.47
C ARG A 173 7.89 4.88 14.23
N VAL A 174 7.55 4.29 13.10
CA VAL A 174 7.63 4.90 11.77
C VAL A 174 6.25 4.92 11.13
N ASP A 175 5.89 6.04 10.52
CA ASP A 175 4.75 6.12 9.60
C ASP A 175 5.12 5.44 8.29
N THR A 176 4.37 4.41 7.91
CA THR A 176 4.69 3.59 6.73
C THR A 176 4.35 4.26 5.40
N ARG A 177 3.53 5.32 5.42
CA ARG A 177 3.15 6.06 4.20
C ARG A 177 4.15 7.14 3.84
N SER A 178 4.65 7.87 4.85
CA SER A 178 5.60 8.97 4.67
C SER A 178 7.04 8.59 4.91
N ASN A 179 7.30 7.41 5.49
CA ASN A 179 8.61 6.96 5.96
C ASN A 179 9.21 7.92 7.01
N GLU A 180 8.37 8.45 7.87
CA GLU A 180 8.77 9.43 8.89
C GLU A 180 8.83 8.79 10.28
N TYR A 181 9.87 9.15 11.02
CA TYR A 181 9.98 8.84 12.44
C TYR A 181 8.88 9.55 13.22
N LEU A 182 8.18 8.83 14.09
CA LEU A 182 7.14 9.39 14.95
C LEU A 182 7.61 9.51 16.41
N THR A 183 8.12 8.43 16.98
CA THR A 183 8.57 8.38 18.36
C THR A 183 9.52 7.20 18.61
N ARG A 184 10.27 7.28 19.69
CA ARG A 184 10.97 6.12 20.25
C ARG A 184 10.03 5.37 21.18
N VAL A 185 9.99 4.05 21.04
CA VAL A 185 9.09 3.16 21.79
C VAL A 185 9.81 2.51 22.96
#